data_0a7db59bf6b1d90a1893852fdba7ff69
#
_entry.id   0a7db59bf6b1d90a1893852fdba7ff69
#
_cell.length_a   1.000
_cell.length_b   1.000
_cell.length_c   1.000
_cell.angle_alpha   90.00
_cell.angle_beta   90.00
_cell.angle_gamma   90.00
#
_symmetry.space_group_name_H-M   'P 1'
#
loop_
_entity.id
_entity.type
_entity.pdbx_description
1 polymer ?
#
loop_
_entity_poly.entity_id
_entity_poly.type
_entity_poly.pdbx_seq_one_letter_code
_entity_poly.pdbx_strand_id
1 'polypeptide(L)'
;MNEMTSKERFTRMFDHREADRIPIIDSPWKTTIERWQREGMPNEINFADYFGLDKTAFISIDNSPRYEEKVLEETDEYIIKTTKWGATMKNWKHASSTPEFLDFTIKDPDSWQKAKKRMMPSRDRIDWKYIKENYK
;
A
#
# COMPACT_ATOMS: atom_id res chain seq x y z
N MET A 1 -12.42 11.57 30.68
CA MET A 1 -11.65 12.27 29.61
C MET A 1 -12.43 12.05 28.32
N ASN A 2 -12.61 13.10 27.51
CA ASN A 2 -13.20 12.91 26.18
C ASN A 2 -12.21 12.13 25.31
N GLU A 3 -12.72 11.22 24.49
CA GLU A 3 -11.92 10.47 23.53
C GLU A 3 -11.25 11.42 22.53
N MET A 4 -9.95 11.24 22.32
CA MET A 4 -9.18 12.06 21.37
C MET A 4 -9.42 11.58 19.93
N THR A 5 -9.37 12.53 18.99
CA THR A 5 -9.30 12.20 17.57
C THR A 5 -7.95 11.56 17.22
N SER A 6 -7.88 10.79 16.14
CA SER A 6 -6.62 10.23 15.64
C SER A 6 -5.55 11.32 15.46
N LYS A 7 -5.93 12.48 14.91
CA LYS A 7 -5.02 13.62 14.73
C LYS A 7 -4.43 14.13 16.03
N GLU A 8 -5.27 14.34 17.05
CA GLU A 8 -4.82 14.81 18.38
C GLU A 8 -3.89 13.79 19.03
N ARG A 9 -4.24 12.51 18.94
CA ARG A 9 -3.46 11.41 19.50
C ARG A 9 -2.08 11.32 18.88
N PHE A 10 -1.98 11.35 17.54
CA PHE A 10 -0.69 11.38 16.82
C PHE A 10 0.10 12.66 17.12
N THR A 11 -0.54 13.84 17.16
CA THR A 11 0.14 15.09 17.48
C THR A 11 0.77 15.01 18.88
N ARG A 12 0.03 14.52 19.88
CA ARG A 12 0.56 14.36 21.24
C ARG A 12 1.73 13.37 21.29
N MET A 13 1.64 12.26 20.54
CA MET A 13 2.73 11.29 20.44
C MET A 13 4.01 11.92 19.88
N PHE A 14 3.89 12.68 18.80
CA PHE A 14 5.05 13.37 18.20
C PHE A 14 5.62 14.49 19.09
N ASP A 15 4.76 15.12 19.87
CA ASP A 15 5.17 16.13 20.85
C ASP A 15 5.65 15.52 22.19
N HIS A 16 5.79 14.20 22.29
CA HIS A 16 6.14 13.47 23.52
C HIS A 16 5.22 13.80 24.71
N ARG A 17 3.92 13.99 24.44
CA ARG A 17 2.89 14.28 25.45
C ARG A 17 1.96 13.09 25.60
N GLU A 18 1.42 12.91 26.81
CA GLU A 18 0.46 11.86 27.12
C GLU A 18 -0.83 12.04 26.30
N ALA A 19 -1.32 10.95 25.71
CA ALA A 19 -2.60 10.85 25.03
C ALA A 19 -3.55 9.94 25.83
N ASP A 20 -4.81 9.88 25.44
CA ASP A 20 -5.82 8.99 26.04
C ASP A 20 -5.45 7.50 25.88
N ARG A 21 -4.77 7.15 24.80
CA ARG A 21 -4.16 5.84 24.51
C ARG A 21 -3.04 5.98 23.47
N ILE A 22 -2.27 4.93 23.30
CA ILE A 22 -1.28 4.85 22.20
C ILE A 22 -2.03 4.83 20.86
N PRO A 23 -1.58 5.60 19.84
CA PRO A 23 -2.10 5.47 18.48
C PRO A 23 -1.88 4.05 17.95
N ILE A 24 -2.91 3.45 17.37
CA ILE A 24 -2.87 2.10 16.82
C ILE A 24 -3.31 2.15 15.36
N ILE A 25 -2.44 1.77 14.45
CA ILE A 25 -2.72 1.61 13.02
C ILE A 25 -2.38 0.20 12.57
N ASP A 26 -3.09 -0.30 11.60
CA ASP A 26 -2.81 -1.60 10.97
C ASP A 26 -3.09 -1.54 9.47
N SER A 27 -2.52 -2.48 8.73
CA SER A 27 -2.72 -2.67 7.30
C SER A 27 -2.85 -4.17 7.00
N PRO A 28 -3.97 -4.79 7.39
CA PRO A 28 -4.19 -6.21 7.22
C PRO A 28 -4.28 -6.59 5.74
N TRP A 29 -3.88 -7.80 5.42
CA TRP A 29 -4.06 -8.36 4.09
C TRP A 29 -5.55 -8.54 3.77
N LYS A 30 -5.89 -8.45 2.49
CA LYS A 30 -7.27 -8.64 2.02
C LYS A 30 -7.88 -9.94 2.55
N THR A 31 -7.15 -11.04 2.49
CA THR A 31 -7.58 -12.35 2.99
C THR A 31 -7.83 -12.37 4.50
N THR A 32 -7.13 -11.55 5.27
CA THR A 32 -7.38 -11.37 6.71
C THR A 32 -8.71 -10.65 6.93
N ILE A 33 -8.97 -9.58 6.16
CA ILE A 33 -10.27 -8.87 6.21
C ILE A 33 -11.41 -9.81 5.81
N GLU A 34 -11.26 -10.57 4.73
CA GLU A 34 -12.24 -11.57 4.28
C GLU A 34 -12.51 -12.66 5.33
N ARG A 35 -11.47 -13.05 6.07
CA ARG A 35 -11.61 -13.97 7.20
C ARG A 35 -12.42 -13.34 8.33
N TRP A 36 -12.09 -12.12 8.77
CA TRP A 36 -12.83 -11.42 9.80
C TRP A 36 -14.30 -11.21 9.43
N GLN A 37 -14.60 -10.95 8.16
CA GLN A 37 -15.97 -10.85 7.66
C GLN A 37 -16.72 -12.18 7.80
N ARG A 38 -16.09 -13.31 7.50
CA ARG A 38 -16.67 -14.64 7.75
C ARG A 38 -16.85 -14.96 9.25
N GLU A 39 -16.02 -14.36 10.10
CA GLU A 39 -16.07 -14.50 11.55
C GLU A 39 -17.02 -13.51 12.23
N GLY A 40 -17.68 -12.62 11.48
CA GLY A 40 -18.75 -11.75 11.99
C GLY A 40 -18.49 -10.24 11.85
N MET A 41 -17.39 -9.79 11.26
CA MET A 41 -17.22 -8.37 10.93
C MET A 41 -18.17 -8.00 9.77
N PRO A 42 -19.03 -6.96 9.93
CA PRO A 42 -19.91 -6.52 8.84
C PRO A 42 -19.14 -6.06 7.60
N ASN A 43 -19.64 -6.42 6.41
CA ASN A 43 -18.99 -6.07 5.13
C ASN A 43 -18.96 -4.56 4.85
N GLU A 44 -19.92 -3.82 5.38
CA GLU A 44 -20.10 -2.38 5.17
C GLU A 44 -19.21 -1.52 6.09
N ILE A 45 -18.62 -2.14 7.12
CA ILE A 45 -17.79 -1.42 8.10
C ILE A 45 -16.31 -1.60 7.75
N ASN A 46 -15.59 -0.49 7.70
CA ASN A 46 -14.13 -0.55 7.57
C ASN A 46 -13.51 -1.20 8.83
N PHE A 47 -12.50 -2.06 8.65
CA PHE A 47 -11.88 -2.77 9.77
C PHE A 47 -11.30 -1.83 10.83
N ALA A 48 -10.78 -0.65 10.44
CA ALA A 48 -10.27 0.32 11.39
C ALA A 48 -11.38 0.89 12.29
N ASP A 49 -12.59 1.10 11.75
CA ASP A 49 -13.76 1.51 12.52
C ASP A 49 -14.24 0.37 13.43
N TYR A 50 -14.30 -0.85 12.90
CA TYR A 50 -14.75 -2.01 13.65
C TYR A 50 -13.88 -2.30 14.88
N PHE A 51 -12.57 -2.19 14.74
CA PHE A 51 -11.61 -2.43 15.82
C PHE A 51 -11.22 -1.16 16.60
N GLY A 52 -11.79 0.01 16.29
CA GLY A 52 -11.47 1.28 16.95
C GLY A 52 -10.03 1.75 16.75
N LEU A 53 -9.46 1.47 15.57
CA LEU A 53 -8.10 1.87 15.22
C LEU A 53 -8.04 3.33 14.79
N ASP A 54 -6.84 3.90 14.86
CA ASP A 54 -6.59 5.25 14.35
C ASP A 54 -6.50 5.26 12.84
N LYS A 55 -7.09 6.28 12.22
CA LYS A 55 -7.10 6.46 10.77
C LYS A 55 -5.95 7.34 10.32
N THR A 56 -5.27 6.91 9.26
CA THR A 56 -4.22 7.66 8.58
C THR A 56 -4.53 7.78 7.09
N ALA A 57 -4.20 8.92 6.50
CA ALA A 57 -4.23 9.11 5.05
C ALA A 57 -2.81 9.01 4.50
N PHE A 58 -2.60 8.12 3.55
CA PHE A 58 -1.31 7.97 2.88
C PHE A 58 -1.29 8.70 1.55
N ILE A 59 -0.35 9.63 1.40
CA ILE A 59 -0.06 10.26 0.12
C ILE A 59 0.93 9.36 -0.61
N SER A 60 0.44 8.63 -1.61
CA SER A 60 1.29 7.81 -2.47
C SER A 60 1.86 8.64 -3.61
N ILE A 61 3.17 8.60 -3.78
CA ILE A 61 3.88 9.17 -4.91
C ILE A 61 4.40 8.03 -5.79
N ASP A 62 4.12 8.08 -7.09
CA ASP A 62 4.67 7.12 -8.02
C ASP A 62 6.15 7.43 -8.29
N ASN A 63 7.03 6.76 -7.59
CA ASN A 63 8.49 6.85 -7.74
C ASN A 63 9.08 5.72 -8.57
N SER A 64 8.25 4.97 -9.30
CA SER A 64 8.68 3.87 -10.17
C SER A 64 9.31 4.37 -11.48
N PRO A 65 10.12 3.54 -12.15
CA PRO A 65 10.59 3.81 -13.51
C PRO A 65 9.49 3.74 -14.58
N ARG A 66 8.25 3.38 -14.22
CA ARG A 66 7.11 3.22 -15.14
C ARG A 66 7.43 2.29 -16.30
N TYR A 67 8.00 1.13 -16.00
CA TYR A 67 8.11 0.06 -16.97
C TYR A 67 6.74 -0.46 -17.36
N GLU A 68 6.64 -1.02 -18.55
CA GLU A 68 5.38 -1.58 -19.03
C GLU A 68 4.98 -2.81 -18.22
N GLU A 69 3.72 -2.82 -17.81
CA GLU A 69 3.12 -3.94 -17.10
C GLU A 69 2.45 -4.88 -18.10
N LYS A 70 2.88 -6.14 -18.13
CA LYS A 70 2.35 -7.17 -19.04
C LYS A 70 2.12 -8.47 -18.28
N VAL A 71 1.05 -9.16 -18.62
CA VAL A 71 0.88 -10.57 -18.27
C VAL A 71 1.69 -11.38 -19.27
N LEU A 72 2.65 -12.16 -18.78
CA LEU A 72 3.51 -13.02 -19.57
C LEU A 72 2.95 -14.44 -19.67
N GLU A 73 2.35 -14.91 -18.57
CA GLU A 73 1.75 -16.23 -18.47
C GLU A 73 0.62 -16.20 -17.45
N GLU A 74 -0.45 -16.89 -17.73
CA GLU A 74 -1.58 -17.04 -16.81
C GLU A 74 -2.14 -18.46 -16.90
N THR A 75 -2.28 -19.10 -15.75
CA THR A 75 -2.88 -20.42 -15.58
C THR A 75 -4.03 -20.34 -14.56
N ASP A 76 -4.69 -21.45 -14.28
CA ASP A 76 -5.69 -21.51 -13.22
C ASP A 76 -5.08 -21.31 -11.82
N GLU A 77 -3.79 -21.63 -11.65
CA GLU A 77 -3.10 -21.62 -10.35
C GLU A 77 -2.33 -20.33 -10.09
N TYR A 78 -1.73 -19.71 -11.11
CA TYR A 78 -0.85 -18.56 -10.95
C TYR A 78 -0.89 -17.60 -12.15
N ILE A 79 -0.32 -16.42 -11.94
CA ILE A 79 -0.08 -15.42 -12.97
C ILE A 79 1.37 -14.92 -12.88
N ILE A 80 2.05 -14.87 -14.03
CA ILE A 80 3.37 -14.25 -14.18
C ILE A 80 3.20 -12.93 -14.91
N LYS A 81 3.66 -11.84 -14.31
CA LYS A 81 3.56 -10.50 -14.89
C LYS A 81 4.77 -9.64 -14.61
N THR A 82 5.02 -8.67 -15.50
CA THR A 82 5.94 -7.58 -15.24
C THR A 82 5.26 -6.48 -14.44
N THR A 83 6.04 -5.69 -13.72
CA THR A 83 5.57 -4.58 -12.89
C THR A 83 6.15 -3.26 -13.37
N LYS A 84 5.53 -2.15 -13.01
CA LYS A 84 6.05 -0.81 -13.27
C LYS A 84 7.43 -0.54 -12.66
N TRP A 85 7.86 -1.38 -11.71
CA TRP A 85 9.19 -1.37 -11.10
C TRP A 85 10.23 -2.16 -11.91
N GLY A 86 9.81 -2.91 -12.93
CA GLY A 86 10.67 -3.75 -13.74
C GLY A 86 10.99 -5.10 -13.11
N ALA A 87 10.21 -5.53 -12.14
CA ALA A 87 10.27 -6.89 -11.64
C ALA A 87 9.32 -7.79 -12.45
N THR A 88 9.75 -9.01 -12.74
CA THR A 88 8.88 -10.10 -13.21
C THR A 88 8.52 -10.95 -12.01
N MET A 89 7.23 -11.06 -11.72
CA MET A 89 6.72 -11.70 -10.52
C MET A 89 5.70 -12.78 -10.86
N LYS A 90 5.77 -13.88 -10.11
CA LYS A 90 4.75 -14.94 -10.07
C LYS A 90 3.89 -14.78 -8.83
N ASN A 91 2.58 -14.73 -9.02
CA ASN A 91 1.58 -14.64 -7.95
C ASN A 91 0.67 -15.85 -8.01
N TRP A 92 0.46 -16.51 -6.88
CA TRP A 92 -0.49 -17.60 -6.75
C TRP A 92 -1.91 -17.05 -6.63
N LYS A 93 -2.88 -17.65 -7.34
CA LYS A 93 -4.27 -17.20 -7.35
C LYS A 93 -5.07 -17.68 -6.13
N HIS A 94 -4.71 -18.81 -5.58
CA HIS A 94 -5.42 -19.46 -4.47
C HIS A 94 -4.93 -19.02 -3.08
N ALA A 95 -3.83 -18.28 -3.01
CA ALA A 95 -3.25 -17.85 -1.74
C ALA A 95 -2.82 -16.38 -1.80
N SER A 96 -3.05 -15.65 -0.70
CA SER A 96 -2.43 -14.35 -0.49
C SER A 96 -1.05 -14.57 0.11
N SER A 97 -0.02 -14.38 -0.70
CA SER A 97 1.38 -14.57 -0.32
C SER A 97 2.26 -13.50 -0.94
N THR A 98 3.47 -13.38 -0.43
CA THR A 98 4.50 -12.60 -1.10
C THR A 98 4.77 -13.20 -2.48
N PRO A 99 4.81 -12.39 -3.55
CA PRO A 99 5.13 -12.89 -4.89
C PRO A 99 6.52 -13.53 -4.95
N GLU A 100 6.69 -14.49 -5.83
CA GLU A 100 8.00 -14.97 -6.22
C GLU A 100 8.60 -14.02 -7.26
N PHE A 101 9.79 -13.48 -7.01
CA PHE A 101 10.51 -12.63 -7.95
C PHE A 101 11.36 -13.49 -8.88
N LEU A 102 11.00 -13.51 -10.17
CA LEU A 102 11.66 -14.34 -11.17
C LEU A 102 12.81 -13.62 -11.88
N ASP A 103 12.63 -12.32 -12.15
CA ASP A 103 13.62 -11.51 -12.85
C ASP A 103 13.44 -10.02 -12.58
N PHE A 104 14.45 -9.22 -12.92
CA PHE A 104 14.46 -7.76 -12.80
C PHE A 104 15.03 -7.10 -14.06
N THR A 105 14.44 -5.99 -14.47
CA THR A 105 14.95 -5.16 -15.57
C THR A 105 16.25 -4.45 -15.20
N ILE A 106 16.43 -4.11 -13.92
CA ILE A 106 17.63 -3.43 -13.42
C ILE A 106 18.57 -4.49 -12.85
N LYS A 107 19.69 -4.75 -13.55
CA LYS A 107 20.65 -5.81 -13.18
C LYS A 107 22.09 -5.29 -12.99
N ASP A 108 22.37 -4.08 -13.44
CA ASP A 108 23.70 -3.49 -13.48
C ASP A 108 23.65 -1.96 -13.38
N PRO A 109 24.81 -1.29 -13.22
CA PRO A 109 24.88 0.18 -13.13
C PRO A 109 24.28 0.89 -14.34
N ASP A 110 24.43 0.35 -15.55
CA ASP A 110 23.94 0.99 -16.78
C ASP A 110 22.42 0.96 -16.86
N SER A 111 21.81 -0.19 -16.56
CA SER A 111 20.36 -0.33 -16.47
C SER A 111 19.77 0.54 -15.34
N TRP A 112 20.49 0.68 -14.22
CA TRP A 112 20.12 1.62 -13.16
C TRP A 112 20.16 3.08 -13.64
N GLN A 113 21.20 3.53 -14.37
CA GLN A 113 21.25 4.89 -14.88
C GLN A 113 20.11 5.19 -15.87
N LYS A 114 19.71 4.20 -16.69
CA LYS A 114 18.51 4.31 -17.55
C LYS A 114 17.23 4.41 -16.72
N ALA A 115 17.07 3.61 -15.68
CA ALA A 115 15.93 3.65 -14.78
C ALA A 115 15.83 5.02 -14.06
N LYS A 116 16.95 5.56 -13.54
CA LYS A 116 16.98 6.88 -12.88
C LYS A 116 16.42 7.99 -13.75
N LYS A 117 16.76 8.00 -15.06
CA LYS A 117 16.22 9.01 -16.00
C LYS A 117 14.69 8.93 -16.11
N ARG A 118 14.12 7.73 -15.98
CA ARG A 118 12.68 7.51 -16.01
C ARG A 118 12.00 7.89 -14.69
N MET A 119 12.74 7.99 -13.59
CA MET A 119 12.24 8.29 -12.23
C MET A 119 12.30 9.76 -11.88
N MET A 120 12.64 10.64 -12.84
CA MET A 120 12.72 12.09 -12.59
C MET A 120 11.40 12.63 -12.00
N PRO A 121 11.48 13.54 -11.03
CA PRO A 121 10.31 14.13 -10.41
C PRO A 121 9.44 14.86 -11.45
N SER A 122 8.12 14.65 -11.36
CA SER A 122 7.13 15.36 -12.14
C SER A 122 5.78 15.40 -11.41
N ARG A 123 4.94 16.40 -11.72
CA ARG A 123 3.67 16.61 -11.02
C ARG A 123 2.65 15.50 -11.27
N ASP A 124 2.72 14.81 -12.40
CA ASP A 124 1.84 13.68 -12.79
C ASP A 124 2.12 12.39 -12.01
N ARG A 125 3.16 12.40 -11.16
CA ARG A 125 3.48 11.29 -10.25
C ARG A 125 2.70 11.33 -8.94
N ILE A 126 1.92 12.37 -8.72
CA ILE A 126 1.15 12.61 -7.50
C ILE A 126 -0.33 12.56 -7.85
N ASP A 127 -1.09 11.78 -7.12
CA ASP A 127 -2.56 11.81 -7.21
C ASP A 127 -3.12 13.04 -6.48
N TRP A 128 -3.12 14.16 -7.17
CA TRP A 128 -3.64 15.44 -6.65
C TRP A 128 -5.14 15.40 -6.36
N LYS A 129 -5.90 14.55 -7.06
CA LYS A 129 -7.33 14.37 -6.81
C LYS A 129 -7.54 13.72 -5.45
N TYR A 130 -6.87 12.59 -5.21
CA TYR A 130 -6.91 11.91 -3.92
C TYR A 130 -6.51 12.83 -2.76
N ILE A 131 -5.44 13.62 -2.93
CA ILE A 131 -4.99 14.57 -1.88
C ILE A 131 -6.07 15.60 -1.57
N LYS A 132 -6.70 16.21 -2.59
CA LYS A 132 -7.77 17.20 -2.40
C LYS A 132 -9.01 16.64 -1.71
N GLU A 133 -9.33 15.36 -1.94
CA GLU A 133 -10.51 14.70 -1.37
C GLU A 133 -10.27 14.23 0.07
N ASN A 134 -9.06 13.81 0.40
CA ASN A 134 -8.75 13.16 1.68
C ASN A 134 -7.91 13.99 2.66
N TYR A 135 -7.29 15.08 2.19
CA TYR A 135 -6.51 16.01 3.02
C TYR A 135 -7.26 17.35 3.14
N LYS A 136 -8.08 17.44 4.17
CA LYS A 136 -8.79 18.68 4.54
C LYS A 136 -8.29 19.20 5.87
#